data_012416f3d0e915df6c0e812dcb6d5a3e
#
_entry.id   012416f3d0e915df6c0e812dcb6d5a3e
#
_cell.length_a   1.000
_cell.length_b   1.000
_cell.length_c   1.000
_cell.angle_alpha   90.00
_cell.angle_beta   90.00
_cell.angle_gamma   90.00
#
_symmetry.space_group_name_H-M   'P 1'
#
loop_
_entity.id
_entity.type
_entity.pdbx_description
1 polymer ?
#
loop_
_entity_poly.entity_id
_entity_poly.type
_entity_poly.pdbx_seq_one_letter_code
_entity_poly.pdbx_strand_id
1 'polypeptide(L)' 'DVLDVSVFPGTGSPEAGGVTFTELLQAIREVCGGLHIVGCDVNELNPMLDNSGASTAVACKVVREFLLALLSKNRKGE' A
#
# COMPACT_ATOMS: atom_id res chain seq x y z
N ASP A 1 2.58 9.07 -3.46
CA ASP A 1 1.71 10.27 -3.40
C ASP A 1 0.22 9.97 -3.44
N VAL A 2 -0.17 8.72 -3.62
CA VAL A 2 -1.58 8.34 -3.52
C VAL A 2 -2.07 8.43 -2.06
N LEU A 3 -1.23 8.07 -1.11
CA LEU A 3 -1.54 8.20 0.31
C LEU A 3 -1.42 9.65 0.76
N ASP A 4 -2.34 10.06 1.65
CA ASP A 4 -2.27 11.39 2.24
C ASP A 4 -0.95 11.60 2.98
N VAL A 5 -0.44 12.83 2.98
CA VAL A 5 0.83 13.17 3.64
C VAL A 5 0.80 12.87 5.14
N SER A 6 -0.36 12.94 5.78
CA SER A 6 -0.51 12.62 7.20
C SER A 6 -0.26 11.14 7.48
N VAL A 7 -0.44 10.27 6.47
CA VAL A 7 -0.24 8.82 6.58
C VAL A 7 1.17 8.44 6.14
N PHE A 8 1.69 9.11 5.11
CA PHE A 8 2.93 8.70 4.47
C PHE A 8 3.79 9.91 4.07
N PRO A 9 4.42 10.59 5.05
CA PRO A 9 5.29 11.73 4.73
C PRO A 9 6.67 11.34 4.19
N GLY A 10 7.05 10.06 4.27
CA GLY A 10 8.38 9.57 3.85
C GLY A 10 8.50 9.36 2.36
N THR A 11 8.29 10.41 1.57
CA THR A 11 8.37 10.38 0.11
C THR A 11 8.85 11.73 -0.41
N GLY A 12 9.42 11.72 -1.62
CA GLY A 12 9.86 12.96 -2.28
C GLY A 12 8.71 13.83 -2.78
N SER A 13 7.49 13.30 -2.87
CA SER A 13 6.31 14.01 -3.39
C SER A 13 5.11 13.86 -2.47
N PRO A 14 5.20 14.37 -1.21
CA PRO A 14 4.08 14.27 -0.29
C PRO A 14 2.91 15.13 -0.77
N GLU A 15 1.70 14.58 -0.72
CA GLU A 15 0.49 15.25 -1.19
C GLU A 15 -0.58 15.27 -0.10
N ALA A 16 -1.22 16.42 0.07
CA ALA A 16 -2.38 16.55 0.92
C ALA A 16 -3.63 16.11 0.15
N GLY A 17 -4.63 15.60 0.86
CA GLY A 17 -5.87 15.19 0.23
C GLY A 17 -5.82 13.80 -0.42
N GLY A 18 -4.81 13.01 -0.09
CA GLY A 18 -4.72 11.63 -0.56
C GLY A 18 -5.60 10.68 0.24
N VAL A 19 -5.52 9.39 -0.08
CA VAL A 19 -6.33 8.38 0.59
C VAL A 19 -5.74 7.99 1.94
N THR A 20 -6.60 7.51 2.84
CA THR A 20 -6.15 6.95 4.11
C THR A 20 -5.59 5.54 3.90
N PHE A 21 -4.86 5.04 4.90
CA PHE A 21 -4.35 3.66 4.86
C PHE A 21 -5.50 2.64 4.72
N THR A 22 -6.59 2.83 5.46
CA THR A 22 -7.74 1.94 5.41
C THR A 22 -8.40 1.93 4.03
N GLU A 23 -8.54 3.10 3.40
CA GLU A 23 -9.08 3.21 2.05
C GLU A 23 -8.19 2.49 1.02
N LEU A 24 -6.88 2.67 1.11
CA LEU A 24 -5.94 1.97 0.23
C LEU A 24 -6.02 0.46 0.43
N LEU A 25 -6.10 0.01 1.67
CA LEU A 25 -6.18 -1.41 1.99
C LEU A 25 -7.45 -2.05 1.41
N GLN A 26 -8.58 -1.35 1.52
CA GLN A 26 -9.82 -1.81 0.92
C GLN A 26 -9.72 -1.90 -0.60
N ALA A 27 -9.11 -0.90 -1.24
CA ALA A 27 -8.88 -0.90 -2.69
C ALA A 27 -8.01 -2.09 -3.11
N ILE A 28 -6.95 -2.38 -2.37
CA ILE A 28 -6.08 -3.53 -2.64
C ILE A 28 -6.88 -4.83 -2.61
N ARG A 29 -7.71 -5.00 -1.59
CA ARG A 29 -8.52 -6.20 -1.44
C ARG A 29 -9.52 -6.37 -2.58
N GLU A 30 -10.17 -5.30 -2.99
CA GLU A 30 -11.15 -5.32 -4.09
C GLU A 30 -10.48 -5.62 -5.44
N VAL A 31 -9.35 -4.96 -5.72
CA VAL A 31 -8.62 -5.15 -6.98
C VAL A 31 -8.05 -6.57 -7.07
N CYS A 32 -7.41 -7.04 -6.00
CA CYS A 32 -6.84 -8.39 -5.98
C CYS A 32 -7.92 -9.47 -6.01
N GLY A 33 -9.09 -9.20 -5.44
CA GLY A 33 -10.21 -10.15 -5.45
C GLY A 33 -10.96 -10.20 -6.76
N GLY A 34 -10.99 -9.11 -7.52
CA GLY A 34 -11.80 -8.97 -8.73
C GLY A 34 -11.04 -9.11 -10.05
N LEU A 35 -9.72 -8.96 -10.03
CA LEU A 35 -8.90 -8.96 -11.24
C LEU A 35 -7.78 -9.99 -11.14
N HIS A 36 -7.29 -10.42 -12.30
CA HIS A 36 -6.13 -11.32 -12.37
C HIS A 36 -4.85 -10.49 -12.29
N ILE A 37 -4.28 -10.38 -11.09
CA ILE A 37 -3.07 -9.60 -10.85
C ILE A 37 -1.85 -10.49 -11.14
N VAL A 38 -0.99 -10.00 -12.02
CA VAL A 38 0.23 -10.72 -12.44
C VAL A 38 1.51 -10.12 -11.88
N GLY A 39 1.43 -8.94 -11.28
CA GLY A 39 2.57 -8.29 -10.65
C GLY A 39 2.15 -6.98 -10.00
N CYS A 40 3.00 -6.48 -9.12
CA CYS A 40 2.79 -5.17 -8.48
C CYS A 40 4.15 -4.59 -8.08
N ASP A 41 4.17 -3.28 -7.86
CA ASP A 41 5.33 -2.61 -7.29
C ASP A 41 4.90 -1.60 -6.23
N VAL A 42 5.81 -1.28 -5.32
CA VAL A 42 5.63 -0.26 -4.29
C VAL A 42 6.84 0.67 -4.39
N ASN A 43 6.57 1.93 -4.71
CA ASN A 43 7.61 2.89 -5.05
C ASN A 43 7.57 4.13 -4.16
N GLU A 44 8.67 4.90 -4.23
CA GLU A 44 8.80 6.25 -3.70
C GLU A 44 8.84 6.36 -2.17
N LEU A 45 9.06 5.25 -1.46
CA LEU A 45 9.38 5.34 -0.04
C LEU A 45 10.79 5.92 0.11
N ASN A 46 10.90 7.00 0.88
CA ASN A 46 12.19 7.55 1.30
C ASN A 46 12.21 7.66 2.82
N PRO A 47 12.79 6.67 3.51
CA PRO A 47 12.80 6.64 4.98
C PRO A 47 13.49 7.85 5.62
N MET A 48 14.43 8.48 4.91
CA MET A 48 15.17 9.62 5.43
C MET A 48 14.30 10.87 5.57
N LEU A 49 13.15 10.91 4.89
CA LEU A 49 12.21 12.02 4.96
C LEU A 49 11.16 11.84 6.07
N ASP A 50 11.20 10.71 6.77
CA ASP A 50 10.28 10.43 7.89
C ASP A 50 11.03 9.75 9.03
N ASN A 51 11.54 10.57 9.96
CA ASN A 51 12.32 10.10 11.09
C ASN A 51 11.53 9.24 12.08
N SER A 52 10.19 9.30 12.03
CA SER A 52 9.36 8.48 12.92
C SER A 52 9.34 7.00 12.55
N GLY A 53 9.68 6.66 11.32
CA GLY A 53 9.57 5.30 10.80
C GLY A 53 8.15 4.89 10.44
N ALA A 54 7.16 5.77 10.59
CA ALA A 54 5.77 5.46 10.30
C ALA A 54 5.55 5.11 8.83
N SER A 55 6.15 5.87 7.91
CA SER A 55 6.04 5.61 6.47
C SER A 55 6.64 4.25 6.10
N THR A 56 7.77 3.89 6.68
CA THR A 56 8.40 2.58 6.45
C THR A 56 7.48 1.46 6.94
N ALA A 57 6.87 1.61 8.12
CA ALA A 57 5.93 0.63 8.65
C ALA A 57 4.70 0.49 7.74
N VAL A 58 4.15 1.60 7.24
CA VAL A 58 3.03 1.59 6.31
C VAL A 58 3.40 0.87 5.01
N ALA A 59 4.57 1.16 4.44
CA ALA A 59 5.03 0.52 3.21
C ALA A 59 5.17 -0.99 3.38
N CYS A 60 5.76 -1.44 4.48
CA CYS A 60 5.88 -2.87 4.79
C CYS A 60 4.53 -3.54 4.91
N LYS A 61 3.58 -2.89 5.56
CA LYS A 61 2.23 -3.42 5.72
C LYS A 61 1.48 -3.48 4.40
N VAL A 62 1.66 -2.49 3.52
CA VAL A 62 1.06 -2.51 2.18
C VAL A 62 1.55 -3.74 1.40
N VAL A 63 2.85 -4.00 1.40
CA VAL A 63 3.42 -5.19 0.73
C VAL A 63 2.83 -6.47 1.32
N ARG A 64 2.75 -6.56 2.63
CA ARG A 64 2.17 -7.72 3.31
C ARG A 64 0.72 -7.95 2.90
N GLU A 65 -0.07 -6.88 2.85
CA GLU A 65 -1.50 -6.99 2.50
C GLU A 65 -1.71 -7.39 1.04
N PHE A 66 -0.85 -6.93 0.12
CA PHE A 66 -0.86 -7.42 -1.26
C PHE A 66 -0.62 -8.92 -1.31
N LEU A 67 0.41 -9.41 -0.61
CA LEU A 67 0.74 -10.83 -0.59
C LEU A 67 -0.40 -11.67 -0.01
N LEU A 68 -1.00 -11.22 1.09
CA LEU A 68 -2.11 -11.91 1.71
C LEU A 68 -3.36 -11.94 0.81
N ALA A 69 -3.65 -10.82 0.13
CA ALA A 69 -4.79 -10.73 -0.77
C ALA A 69 -4.63 -11.67 -1.97
N LEU A 70 -3.44 -11.72 -2.56
CA LEU A 70 -3.13 -12.61 -3.67
C LEU A 70 -3.17 -14.08 -3.25
N LEU A 71 -2.64 -14.39 -2.08
CA LEU A 71 -2.67 -15.75 -1.53
C LEU A 71 -4.11 -16.20 -1.28
N SER A 72 -4.93 -15.35 -0.70
CA SER A 72 -6.34 -15.63 -0.43
C SER A 72 -7.10 -15.92 -1.74
N LYS A 73 -6.87 -15.12 -2.78
CA LYS A 73 -7.49 -15.34 -4.09
C LYS A 73 -7.08 -16.68 -4.70
N ASN A 74 -5.79 -17.02 -4.64
CA ASN A 74 -5.29 -18.27 -5.19
C ASN A 74 -5.94 -19.47 -4.50
N ARG A 75 -6.13 -19.41 -3.19
CA ARG A 75 -6.83 -20.45 -2.44
C ARG A 75 -8.27 -20.60 -2.90
N LYS A 76 -8.97 -19.49 -3.14
CA LYS A 76 -10.36 -19.51 -3.61
C LYS A 76 -10.48 -20.02 -5.05
N GLY A 77 -9.42 -19.86 -5.85
CA GLY A 77 -9.39 -20.32 -7.23
C GLY A 77 -9.09 -21.80 -7.40
N GLU A 78 -8.73 -22.46 -6.31
CA GLU A 78 -8.52 -23.89 -6.29
C GLU A 78 -9.86 -24.63 -6.14
#